data_e716cde8e916e44d050579d9a0a0a040
#
_entry.id   e716cde8e916e44d050579d9a0a0a040
#
_cell.length_a   1.000
_cell.length_b   1.000
_cell.length_c   1.000
_cell.angle_alpha   90.00
_cell.angle_beta   90.00
_cell.angle_gamma   90.00
#
_symmetry.space_group_name_H-M   'P 1'
#
loop_
_entity.id
_entity.type
_entity.pdbx_description
1 polymer ?
#
loop_
_entity_poly.entity_id
_entity_poly.type
_entity_poly.pdbx_seq_one_letter_code
_entity_poly.pdbx_strand_id
1 'polypeptide(L)'
;MTIALGITALCLLLLGAAVGAMAVRAVRVRHWLGGTVRGLVALLLLALAALAATLTVGLQGYRALTFEEVAATVRTEPLAPQRFRATITLPDHRLAMYDLAGDAFYVDAHVLKWHPWASLLGLRTVYELDRVAGRYNGVADERAKQHTVYALAQSKPVDLFLIARRRLLGPLVDAEYGSATFVAASRPATFEVRVSTTGLLARPVTSRSTP
;
A
#
# COMPACT_ATOMS: atom_id res chain seq x y z
N MET A 1 12.97 10.26 6.00
CA MET A 1 12.93 10.45 7.46
C MET A 1 13.10 9.12 8.21
N THR A 2 12.38 8.07 7.91
CA THR A 2 12.51 6.74 8.57
C THR A 2 13.88 6.09 8.38
N ILE A 3 14.47 6.19 7.18
CA ILE A 3 15.82 5.66 6.90
C ILE A 3 16.86 6.37 7.78
N ALA A 4 16.77 7.70 7.90
CA ALA A 4 17.70 8.46 8.76
C ALA A 4 17.60 8.03 10.22
N LEU A 5 16.37 7.85 10.75
CA LEU A 5 16.15 7.35 12.11
C LEU A 5 16.70 5.93 12.31
N GLY A 6 16.55 5.05 11.32
CA GLY A 6 17.13 3.71 11.37
C GLY A 6 18.66 3.71 11.41
N ILE A 7 19.29 4.56 10.59
CA ILE A 7 20.74 4.75 10.60
C ILE A 7 21.18 5.32 11.95
N THR A 8 20.48 6.30 12.50
CA THR A 8 20.78 6.88 13.82
C THR A 8 20.71 5.81 14.93
N ALA A 9 19.65 4.97 14.91
CA ALA A 9 19.51 3.87 15.87
C ALA A 9 20.68 2.90 15.80
N LEU A 10 21.10 2.51 14.59
CA LEU A 10 22.23 1.62 14.37
C LEU A 10 23.55 2.25 14.84
N CYS A 11 23.81 3.51 14.53
CA CYS A 11 25.00 4.23 14.99
C CYS A 11 25.07 4.31 16.53
N LEU A 12 23.94 4.64 17.18
CA LEU A 12 23.85 4.71 18.63
C LEU A 12 24.07 3.33 19.29
N LEU A 13 23.52 2.28 18.68
CA LEU A 13 23.71 0.90 19.15
C LEU A 13 25.19 0.48 19.08
N LEU A 14 25.85 0.71 17.95
CA LEU A 14 27.26 0.39 17.77
C LEU A 14 28.17 1.17 18.72
N LEU A 15 27.90 2.49 18.86
CA LEU A 15 28.64 3.35 19.78
C LEU A 15 28.43 2.92 21.25
N GLY A 16 27.19 2.62 21.64
CA GLY A 16 26.84 2.13 22.97
C GLY A 16 27.51 0.80 23.28
N ALA A 17 27.55 -0.13 22.32
CA ALA A 17 28.26 -1.41 22.47
C ALA A 17 29.78 -1.20 22.63
N ALA A 18 30.38 -0.33 21.85
CA ALA A 18 31.82 -0.02 21.94
C ALA A 18 32.17 0.61 23.29
N VAL A 19 31.39 1.60 23.76
CA VAL A 19 31.60 2.23 25.09
C VAL A 19 31.37 1.22 26.21
N GLY A 20 30.38 0.33 26.08
CA GLY A 20 30.13 -0.77 27.01
C GLY A 20 31.32 -1.75 27.14
N ALA A 21 31.88 -2.12 26.00
CA ALA A 21 33.08 -2.96 25.98
C ALA A 21 34.29 -2.26 26.69
N MET A 22 34.45 -0.94 26.49
CA MET A 22 35.47 -0.17 27.20
C MET A 22 35.16 -0.06 28.69
N ALA A 23 33.89 0.03 29.10
CA ALA A 23 33.52 0.03 30.52
C ALA A 23 33.90 -1.29 31.21
N VAL A 24 33.57 -2.43 30.57
CA VAL A 24 33.94 -3.75 31.08
C VAL A 24 35.45 -3.91 31.23
N ARG A 25 36.22 -3.43 30.23
CA ARG A 25 37.69 -3.45 30.31
C ARG A 25 38.21 -2.59 31.46
N ALA A 26 37.66 -1.40 31.68
CA ALA A 26 38.05 -0.51 32.77
C ALA A 26 37.81 -1.13 34.15
N VAL A 27 36.66 -1.80 34.35
CA VAL A 27 36.34 -2.50 35.59
C VAL A 27 37.31 -3.67 35.84
N ARG A 28 37.67 -4.42 34.79
CA ARG A 28 38.66 -5.53 34.91
C ARG A 28 40.04 -5.05 35.33
N VAL A 29 40.43 -3.84 34.95
CA VAL A 29 41.73 -3.21 35.32
C VAL A 29 41.60 -2.41 36.63
N ARG A 30 40.54 -2.62 37.43
CA ARG A 30 40.27 -1.96 38.73
C ARG A 30 40.09 -0.42 38.66
N HIS A 31 39.82 0.14 37.49
CA HIS A 31 39.45 1.56 37.36
C HIS A 31 37.92 1.74 37.54
N TRP A 32 37.42 1.55 38.77
CA TRP A 32 36.01 1.44 39.10
C TRP A 32 35.23 2.71 38.72
N LEU A 33 35.73 3.91 39.07
CA LEU A 33 35.07 5.18 38.74
C LEU A 33 34.97 5.40 37.20
N GLY A 34 36.03 5.13 36.46
CA GLY A 34 36.02 5.25 34.99
C GLY A 34 35.15 4.16 34.33
N GLY A 35 35.03 2.99 34.94
CA GLY A 35 34.14 1.92 34.46
C GLY A 35 32.68 2.25 34.66
N THR A 36 32.28 2.78 35.84
CA THR A 36 30.87 3.17 36.10
C THR A 36 30.41 4.31 35.22
N VAL A 37 31.21 5.36 35.02
CA VAL A 37 30.87 6.48 34.15
C VAL A 37 30.67 6.00 32.71
N ARG A 38 31.58 5.17 32.18
CA ARG A 38 31.45 4.59 30.82
C ARG A 38 30.24 3.66 30.72
N GLY A 39 29.96 2.89 31.78
CA GLY A 39 28.77 2.06 31.86
C GLY A 39 27.46 2.83 31.77
N LEU A 40 27.36 3.96 32.48
CA LEU A 40 26.20 4.84 32.43
C LEU A 40 26.04 5.47 31.04
N VAL A 41 27.14 5.92 30.42
CA VAL A 41 27.11 6.47 29.05
C VAL A 41 26.68 5.37 28.06
N ALA A 42 27.19 4.16 28.16
CA ALA A 42 26.79 3.06 27.31
C ALA A 42 25.30 2.74 27.47
N LEU A 43 24.80 2.70 28.70
CA LEU A 43 23.38 2.47 28.99
C LEU A 43 22.49 3.57 28.37
N LEU A 44 22.88 4.83 28.49
CA LEU A 44 22.18 5.95 27.88
C LEU A 44 22.14 5.83 26.35
N LEU A 45 23.28 5.51 25.72
CA LEU A 45 23.33 5.35 24.27
C LEU A 45 22.46 4.18 23.79
N LEU A 46 22.46 3.04 24.52
CA LEU A 46 21.59 1.92 24.21
C LEU A 46 20.12 2.24 24.41
N ALA A 47 19.77 3.01 25.45
CA ALA A 47 18.39 3.47 25.65
C ALA A 47 17.91 4.40 24.51
N LEU A 48 18.78 5.33 24.05
CA LEU A 48 18.51 6.19 22.91
C LEU A 48 18.39 5.39 21.60
N ALA A 49 19.24 4.37 21.41
CA ALA A 49 19.15 3.47 20.27
C ALA A 49 17.82 2.70 20.26
N ALA A 50 17.40 2.16 21.40
CA ALA A 50 16.11 1.48 21.57
C ALA A 50 14.93 2.41 21.29
N LEU A 51 14.97 3.64 21.79
CA LEU A 51 13.95 4.67 21.52
C LEU A 51 13.87 4.98 20.01
N ALA A 52 15.01 5.24 19.36
CA ALA A 52 15.03 5.52 17.93
C ALA A 52 14.54 4.33 17.09
N ALA A 53 14.87 3.09 17.47
CA ALA A 53 14.38 1.88 16.83
C ALA A 53 12.84 1.75 16.98
N THR A 54 12.32 1.95 18.19
CA THR A 54 10.87 1.89 18.47
C THR A 54 10.10 2.93 17.66
N LEU A 55 10.60 4.18 17.59
CA LEU A 55 10.02 5.23 16.77
C LEU A 55 10.04 4.87 15.29
N THR A 56 11.15 4.28 14.81
CA THR A 56 11.26 3.83 13.41
C THR A 56 10.21 2.79 13.06
N VAL A 57 10.07 1.76 13.90
CA VAL A 57 9.07 0.68 13.73
C VAL A 57 7.66 1.24 13.81
N GLY A 58 7.37 2.11 14.78
CA GLY A 58 6.05 2.73 14.94
C GLY A 58 5.65 3.57 13.72
N LEU A 59 6.56 4.40 13.20
CA LEU A 59 6.32 5.22 12.01
C LEU A 59 6.15 4.39 10.74
N GLN A 60 6.89 3.29 10.60
CA GLN A 60 6.74 2.37 9.46
C GLN A 60 5.40 1.64 9.52
N GLY A 61 5.01 1.15 10.71
CA GLY A 61 3.70 0.53 10.93
C GLY A 61 2.54 1.48 10.62
N TYR A 62 2.60 2.73 11.08
CA TYR A 62 1.59 3.74 10.76
C TYR A 62 1.48 3.99 9.25
N ARG A 63 2.61 4.13 8.55
CA ARG A 63 2.63 4.31 7.09
C ARG A 63 2.08 3.09 6.33
N ALA A 64 2.34 1.89 6.82
CA ALA A 64 1.80 0.68 6.21
C ALA A 64 0.27 0.64 6.34
N LEU A 65 -0.29 1.08 7.47
CA LEU A 65 -1.74 1.13 7.72
C LEU A 65 -2.46 2.23 6.93
N THR A 66 -1.79 3.34 6.66
CA THR A 66 -2.35 4.49 5.92
C THR A 66 -1.98 4.50 4.44
N PHE A 67 -1.47 3.39 3.92
CA PHE A 67 -1.07 3.29 2.53
C PHE A 67 -2.29 3.39 1.61
N GLU A 68 -2.28 4.37 0.74
CA GLU A 68 -3.18 4.51 -0.39
C GLU A 68 -2.38 4.94 -1.62
N GLU A 69 -2.60 4.24 -2.73
CA GLU A 69 -1.98 4.54 -4.02
C GLU A 69 -3.04 4.66 -5.10
N VAL A 70 -2.88 5.62 -6.02
CA VAL A 70 -3.78 5.76 -7.17
C VAL A 70 -3.47 4.65 -8.17
N ALA A 71 -4.40 3.73 -8.32
CA ALA A 71 -4.29 2.60 -9.26
C ALA A 71 -4.80 2.94 -10.65
N ALA A 72 -5.79 3.82 -10.75
CA ALA A 72 -6.29 4.35 -12.03
C ALA A 72 -7.07 5.64 -11.78
N THR A 73 -7.17 6.47 -12.81
CA THR A 73 -8.12 7.56 -12.89
C THR A 73 -9.18 7.23 -13.93
N VAL A 74 -10.45 7.27 -13.56
CA VAL A 74 -11.57 6.94 -14.43
C VAL A 74 -12.43 8.19 -14.64
N ARG A 75 -12.55 8.62 -15.89
CA ARG A 75 -13.47 9.68 -16.30
C ARG A 75 -14.67 9.04 -16.97
N THR A 76 -15.87 9.39 -16.50
CA THR A 76 -17.14 8.92 -17.06
C THR A 76 -17.84 10.00 -17.85
N GLU A 77 -18.38 9.62 -19.00
CA GLU A 77 -19.19 10.48 -19.87
C GLU A 77 -20.44 9.70 -20.31
N PRO A 78 -21.66 10.09 -19.86
CA PRO A 78 -22.90 9.47 -20.31
C PRO A 78 -23.07 9.62 -21.83
N LEU A 79 -23.41 8.53 -22.51
CA LEU A 79 -23.68 8.49 -23.95
C LEU A 79 -25.19 8.38 -24.24
N ALA A 80 -25.90 7.58 -23.43
CA ALA A 80 -27.33 7.31 -23.54
C ALA A 80 -27.84 6.79 -22.18
N PRO A 81 -29.15 6.64 -21.98
CA PRO A 81 -29.66 5.95 -20.79
C PRO A 81 -28.99 4.58 -20.61
N GLN A 82 -28.43 4.35 -19.43
CA GLN A 82 -27.71 3.12 -19.08
C GLN A 82 -26.54 2.78 -20.03
N ARG A 83 -25.92 3.78 -20.63
CA ARG A 83 -24.69 3.64 -21.42
C ARG A 83 -23.79 4.85 -21.20
N PHE A 84 -22.52 4.59 -20.94
CA PHE A 84 -21.53 5.63 -20.71
C PHE A 84 -20.17 5.21 -21.22
N ARG A 85 -19.33 6.18 -21.51
CA ARG A 85 -17.92 5.97 -21.83
C ARG A 85 -17.10 6.14 -20.57
N ALA A 86 -16.24 5.17 -20.29
CA ALA A 86 -15.23 5.25 -19.26
C ALA A 86 -13.83 5.38 -19.91
N THR A 87 -13.19 6.52 -19.67
CA THR A 87 -11.79 6.73 -20.04
C THR A 87 -10.92 6.45 -18.82
N ILE A 88 -10.09 5.42 -18.91
CA ILE A 88 -9.24 4.96 -17.82
C ILE A 88 -7.81 5.39 -18.12
N THR A 89 -7.21 6.13 -17.19
CA THR A 89 -5.80 6.47 -17.19
C THR A 89 -5.10 5.63 -16.14
N LEU A 90 -4.15 4.80 -16.55
CA LEU A 90 -3.32 3.97 -15.67
C LEU A 90 -2.10 4.76 -15.15
N PRO A 91 -1.41 4.30 -14.09
CA PRO A 91 -0.23 4.99 -13.54
C PRO A 91 0.92 5.17 -14.53
N ASP A 92 1.01 4.32 -15.53
CA ASP A 92 1.98 4.38 -16.63
C ASP A 92 1.55 5.33 -17.77
N HIS A 93 0.54 6.18 -17.53
CA HIS A 93 -0.05 7.13 -18.48
C HIS A 93 -0.73 6.50 -19.71
N ARG A 94 -0.93 5.19 -19.72
CA ARG A 94 -1.76 4.57 -20.76
C ARG A 94 -3.20 4.95 -20.60
N LEU A 95 -3.83 5.31 -21.72
CA LEU A 95 -5.24 5.63 -21.82
C LEU A 95 -5.98 4.48 -22.49
N ALA A 96 -7.07 4.05 -21.87
CA ALA A 96 -7.99 3.08 -22.45
C ALA A 96 -9.42 3.63 -22.38
N MET A 97 -10.18 3.48 -23.46
CA MET A 97 -11.56 3.92 -23.53
C MET A 97 -12.48 2.72 -23.75
N TYR A 98 -13.53 2.66 -22.93
CA TYR A 98 -14.50 1.56 -22.95
C TYR A 98 -15.92 2.13 -22.93
N ASP A 99 -16.79 1.64 -23.80
CA ASP A 99 -18.21 1.94 -23.76
C ASP A 99 -18.90 0.88 -22.92
N LEU A 100 -19.37 1.28 -21.74
CA LEU A 100 -19.97 0.42 -20.74
C LEU A 100 -21.48 0.54 -20.71
N ALA A 101 -22.17 -0.60 -20.52
CA ALA A 101 -23.60 -0.69 -20.34
C ALA A 101 -23.93 -0.82 -18.86
N GLY A 102 -24.79 0.04 -18.34
CA GLY A 102 -25.20 0.07 -16.92
C GLY A 102 -25.40 1.48 -16.40
N ASP A 103 -25.74 1.56 -15.12
CA ASP A 103 -25.92 2.81 -14.36
C ASP A 103 -24.65 3.18 -13.58
N ALA A 104 -23.79 2.21 -13.37
CA ALA A 104 -22.53 2.31 -12.62
C ALA A 104 -21.44 1.50 -13.30
N PHE A 105 -20.19 1.82 -13.00
CA PHE A 105 -19.05 0.95 -13.33
C PHE A 105 -18.48 0.35 -12.07
N TYR A 106 -17.79 -0.76 -12.22
CA TYR A 106 -16.91 -1.28 -11.20
C TYR A 106 -15.55 -1.64 -11.79
N VAL A 107 -14.55 -1.55 -10.95
CA VAL A 107 -13.19 -2.01 -11.24
C VAL A 107 -12.85 -3.10 -10.25
N ASP A 108 -12.41 -4.24 -10.77
CA ASP A 108 -11.88 -5.35 -9.97
C ASP A 108 -10.37 -5.33 -9.97
N ALA A 109 -9.80 -5.74 -8.84
CA ALA A 109 -8.37 -5.98 -8.72
C ALA A 109 -8.11 -7.21 -7.86
N HIS A 110 -7.02 -7.90 -8.16
CA HIS A 110 -6.37 -8.81 -7.23
C HIS A 110 -5.46 -8.01 -6.30
N VAL A 111 -5.55 -8.26 -5.00
CA VAL A 111 -4.76 -7.59 -3.97
C VAL A 111 -4.03 -8.64 -3.15
N LEU A 112 -2.72 -8.46 -3.02
CA LEU A 112 -1.85 -9.30 -2.22
C LEU A 112 -1.31 -8.48 -1.06
N LYS A 113 -1.68 -8.89 0.14
CA LYS A 113 -1.30 -8.27 1.40
C LYS A 113 -0.18 -9.07 2.06
N TRP A 114 0.87 -8.37 2.44
CA TRP A 114 1.98 -8.96 3.15
C TRP A 114 1.70 -9.08 4.65
N HIS A 115 2.34 -10.03 5.29
CA HIS A 115 2.36 -10.15 6.73
C HIS A 115 2.85 -8.84 7.39
N PRO A 116 2.33 -8.44 8.57
CA PRO A 116 2.70 -7.17 9.23
C PRO A 116 4.21 -6.99 9.38
N TRP A 117 4.96 -8.04 9.75
CA TRP A 117 6.40 -7.97 9.88
C TRP A 117 7.13 -7.72 8.54
N ALA A 118 6.63 -8.26 7.43
CA ALA A 118 7.17 -8.03 6.10
C ALA A 118 6.87 -6.58 5.63
N SER A 119 5.71 -6.05 5.99
CA SER A 119 5.37 -4.64 5.78
C SER A 119 6.26 -3.69 6.59
N LEU A 120 6.68 -4.08 7.80
CA LEU A 120 7.67 -3.33 8.59
C LEU A 120 9.05 -3.28 7.92
N LEU A 121 9.40 -4.30 7.13
CA LEU A 121 10.62 -4.31 6.30
C LEU A 121 10.48 -3.50 5.01
N GLY A 122 9.32 -2.87 4.76
CA GLY A 122 9.07 -1.99 3.63
C GLY A 122 8.33 -2.61 2.46
N LEU A 123 7.86 -3.86 2.57
CA LEU A 123 7.02 -4.46 1.54
C LEU A 123 5.64 -3.79 1.54
N ARG A 124 5.24 -3.28 0.37
CA ARG A 124 3.96 -2.62 0.16
C ARG A 124 2.97 -3.59 -0.44
N THR A 125 1.67 -3.37 -0.16
CA THR A 125 0.58 -4.10 -0.82
C THR A 125 0.79 -4.10 -2.33
N VAL A 126 0.72 -5.28 -2.94
CA VAL A 126 0.80 -5.46 -4.39
C VAL A 126 -0.62 -5.63 -4.91
N TYR A 127 -0.91 -5.01 -6.03
CA TYR A 127 -2.21 -5.12 -6.66
C TYR A 127 -2.08 -5.25 -8.17
N GLU A 128 -3.10 -5.79 -8.77
CA GLU A 128 -3.27 -5.87 -10.22
C GLU A 128 -4.73 -5.61 -10.55
N LEU A 129 -4.98 -4.57 -11.36
CA LEU A 129 -6.31 -4.33 -11.90
C LEU A 129 -6.66 -5.44 -12.89
N ASP A 130 -7.76 -6.16 -12.63
CA ASP A 130 -8.18 -7.31 -13.44
C ASP A 130 -9.10 -6.85 -14.58
N ARG A 131 -10.20 -6.19 -14.23
CA ARG A 131 -11.22 -5.82 -15.23
C ARG A 131 -11.97 -4.55 -14.85
N VAL A 132 -12.63 -3.97 -15.84
CA VAL A 132 -13.66 -2.94 -15.69
C VAL A 132 -14.96 -3.45 -16.31
N ALA A 133 -16.07 -3.20 -15.66
CA ALA A 133 -17.37 -3.59 -16.19
C ALA A 133 -18.48 -2.60 -15.80
N GLY A 134 -19.54 -2.61 -16.59
CA GLY A 134 -20.76 -1.91 -16.28
C GLY A 134 -21.67 -2.72 -15.37
N ARG A 135 -22.49 -2.05 -14.57
CA ARG A 135 -23.47 -2.63 -13.66
C ARG A 135 -24.76 -1.85 -13.69
N TYR A 136 -25.89 -2.59 -13.65
CA TYR A 136 -27.21 -1.99 -13.50
C TYR A 136 -27.63 -1.93 -12.02
N ASN A 137 -28.26 -0.85 -11.62
CA ASN A 137 -28.75 -0.69 -10.24
C ASN A 137 -29.99 -1.52 -9.96
N GLY A 138 -30.85 -1.71 -10.97
CA GLY A 138 -32.04 -2.54 -10.87
C GLY A 138 -31.73 -4.03 -11.01
N VAL A 139 -32.14 -4.87 -10.06
CA VAL A 139 -31.90 -6.32 -10.09
C VAL A 139 -32.51 -6.99 -11.32
N ALA A 140 -33.66 -6.49 -11.79
CA ALA A 140 -34.31 -6.99 -13.01
C ALA A 140 -33.45 -6.70 -14.25
N ASP A 141 -32.94 -5.48 -14.36
CA ASP A 141 -32.05 -5.06 -15.44
C ASP A 141 -30.72 -5.81 -15.39
N GLU A 142 -30.14 -5.98 -14.19
CA GLU A 142 -28.90 -6.71 -13.97
C GLU A 142 -29.02 -8.18 -14.42
N ARG A 143 -30.20 -8.79 -14.30
CA ARG A 143 -30.42 -10.18 -14.75
C ARG A 143 -30.75 -10.29 -16.23
N ALA A 144 -31.40 -9.31 -16.81
CA ALA A 144 -31.98 -9.39 -18.17
C ALA A 144 -31.13 -8.71 -19.23
N LYS A 145 -30.34 -7.69 -18.88
CA LYS A 145 -29.60 -6.90 -19.86
C LYS A 145 -28.17 -7.40 -20.07
N GLN A 146 -27.63 -7.11 -21.23
CA GLN A 146 -26.27 -7.51 -21.58
C GLN A 146 -25.24 -6.75 -20.76
N HIS A 147 -24.29 -7.47 -20.17
CA HIS A 147 -23.15 -6.91 -19.45
C HIS A 147 -22.00 -6.61 -20.40
N THR A 148 -21.31 -5.51 -20.13
CA THR A 148 -20.04 -5.18 -20.79
C THR A 148 -18.92 -5.35 -19.79
N VAL A 149 -17.91 -6.15 -20.15
CA VAL A 149 -16.75 -6.45 -19.31
C VAL A 149 -15.50 -6.36 -20.17
N TYR A 150 -14.49 -5.64 -19.72
CA TYR A 150 -13.21 -5.49 -20.38
C TYR A 150 -12.06 -5.77 -19.42
N ALA A 151 -11.07 -6.54 -19.88
CA ALA A 151 -9.87 -6.82 -19.12
C ALA A 151 -8.96 -5.58 -19.08
N LEU A 152 -8.44 -5.28 -17.91
CA LEU A 152 -7.41 -4.25 -17.68
C LEU A 152 -6.03 -4.89 -17.50
N ALA A 153 -6.01 -6.14 -17.02
CA ALA A 153 -4.81 -6.90 -16.81
C ALA A 153 -4.07 -7.14 -18.13
N GLN A 154 -2.76 -6.97 -18.10
CA GLN A 154 -1.88 -7.35 -19.20
C GLN A 154 -1.31 -8.74 -18.98
N SER A 155 -1.04 -9.46 -20.09
CA SER A 155 -0.26 -10.68 -20.02
C SER A 155 1.16 -10.35 -19.55
N LYS A 156 1.53 -10.86 -18.37
CA LYS A 156 2.87 -10.67 -17.79
C LYS A 156 3.66 -11.97 -17.89
N PRO A 157 4.96 -11.92 -18.15
CA PRO A 157 5.81 -13.11 -18.16
C PRO A 157 5.92 -13.79 -16.79
N VAL A 158 5.70 -13.04 -15.71
CA VAL A 158 5.70 -13.55 -14.33
C VAL A 158 4.45 -13.03 -13.62
N ASP A 159 3.60 -13.96 -13.19
CA ASP A 159 2.42 -13.66 -12.38
C ASP A 159 2.73 -13.91 -10.90
N LEU A 160 2.89 -12.82 -10.16
CA LEU A 160 3.17 -12.87 -8.72
C LEU A 160 2.00 -13.47 -7.93
N PHE A 161 0.77 -13.25 -8.39
CA PHE A 161 -0.43 -13.80 -7.76
C PHE A 161 -0.51 -15.32 -7.95
N LEU A 162 -0.09 -15.83 -9.13
CA LEU A 162 0.00 -17.26 -9.35
C LEU A 162 1.05 -17.91 -8.41
N ILE A 163 2.18 -17.23 -8.19
CA ILE A 163 3.23 -17.67 -7.26
C ILE A 163 2.70 -17.67 -5.82
N ALA A 164 1.97 -16.63 -5.42
CA ALA A 164 1.36 -16.53 -4.10
C ALA A 164 0.32 -17.66 -3.86
N ARG A 165 -0.55 -17.92 -4.85
CA ARG A 165 -1.53 -19.02 -4.82
C ARG A 165 -0.91 -20.39 -4.66
N ARG A 166 0.28 -20.60 -5.22
CA ARG A 166 1.05 -21.83 -5.05
C ARG A 166 1.70 -21.97 -3.67
N ARG A 167 1.41 -21.06 -2.73
CA ARG A 167 1.95 -21.00 -1.36
C ARG A 167 3.47 -20.90 -1.27
N LEU A 168 4.16 -20.58 -2.35
CA LEU A 168 5.62 -20.40 -2.36
C LEU A 168 6.05 -19.18 -1.52
N LEU A 169 5.14 -18.19 -1.35
CA LEU A 169 5.34 -17.00 -0.53
C LEU A 169 4.58 -17.09 0.81
N GLY A 170 4.11 -18.26 1.22
CA GLY A 170 3.26 -18.47 2.38
C GLY A 170 3.72 -17.79 3.68
N PRO A 171 5.01 -17.82 4.05
CA PRO A 171 5.48 -17.13 5.24
C PRO A 171 5.44 -15.60 5.17
N LEU A 172 5.39 -15.03 3.96
CA LEU A 172 5.45 -13.59 3.71
C LEU A 172 4.07 -12.99 3.46
N VAL A 173 3.14 -13.78 2.93
CA VAL A 173 1.81 -13.34 2.48
C VAL A 173 0.78 -13.59 3.58
N ASP A 174 0.08 -12.53 3.99
CA ASP A 174 -1.01 -12.60 4.96
C ASP A 174 -2.33 -13.01 4.27
N ALA A 175 -2.66 -12.32 3.17
CA ALA A 175 -3.88 -12.57 2.42
C ALA A 175 -3.73 -12.22 0.95
N GLU A 176 -4.40 -13.01 0.10
CA GLU A 176 -4.69 -12.68 -1.29
C GLU A 176 -6.21 -12.67 -1.47
N TYR A 177 -6.75 -11.60 -2.02
CA TYR A 177 -8.19 -11.47 -2.21
C TYR A 177 -8.51 -10.59 -3.42
N GLY A 178 -9.69 -10.82 -3.99
CA GLY A 178 -10.28 -9.92 -4.98
C GLY A 178 -10.96 -8.74 -4.27
N SER A 179 -10.83 -7.57 -4.84
CA SER A 179 -11.51 -6.36 -4.37
C SER A 179 -12.13 -5.63 -5.54
N ALA A 180 -13.34 -5.08 -5.32
CA ALA A 180 -14.04 -4.29 -6.31
C ALA A 180 -14.55 -2.98 -5.70
N THR A 181 -14.62 -1.93 -6.51
CA THR A 181 -15.23 -0.66 -6.13
C THR A 181 -16.30 -0.29 -7.16
N PHE A 182 -17.47 0.15 -6.68
CA PHE A 182 -18.63 0.49 -7.51
C PHE A 182 -18.86 2.00 -7.49
N VAL A 183 -19.07 2.59 -8.68
CA VAL A 183 -19.20 4.02 -8.82
C VAL A 183 -20.32 4.35 -9.83
N ALA A 184 -21.26 5.20 -9.41
CA ALA A 184 -22.32 5.67 -10.29
C ALA A 184 -21.76 6.51 -11.46
N ALA A 185 -22.26 6.23 -12.67
CA ALA A 185 -21.80 6.85 -13.90
C ALA A 185 -22.89 7.70 -14.59
N SER A 186 -23.92 8.10 -13.84
CA SER A 186 -25.07 8.87 -14.35
C SER A 186 -24.77 10.31 -14.74
N ARG A 187 -23.59 10.83 -14.36
CA ARG A 187 -23.13 12.20 -14.65
C ARG A 187 -21.68 12.18 -15.10
N PRO A 188 -21.24 13.17 -15.92
CA PRO A 188 -19.83 13.35 -16.20
C PRO A 188 -19.07 13.59 -14.90
N ALA A 189 -18.10 12.75 -14.59
CA ALA A 189 -17.31 12.85 -13.38
C ALA A 189 -15.93 12.17 -13.56
N THR A 190 -14.99 12.55 -12.72
CA THR A 190 -13.68 11.93 -12.67
C THR A 190 -13.49 11.30 -11.29
N PHE A 191 -13.01 10.08 -11.25
CA PHE A 191 -12.77 9.32 -10.03
C PHE A 191 -11.34 8.81 -10.00
N GLU A 192 -10.71 8.88 -8.84
CA GLU A 192 -9.50 8.14 -8.56
C GLU A 192 -9.86 6.79 -7.95
N VAL A 193 -9.49 5.72 -8.64
CA VAL A 193 -9.52 4.37 -8.08
C VAL A 193 -8.21 4.18 -7.35
N ARG A 194 -8.30 3.98 -6.04
CA ARG A 194 -7.15 3.84 -5.15
C ARG A 194 -7.11 2.46 -4.53
N VAL A 195 -5.92 1.96 -4.33
CA VAL A 195 -5.67 0.74 -3.56
C VAL A 195 -5.21 1.12 -2.17
N SER A 196 -5.83 0.50 -1.18
CA SER A 196 -5.43 0.58 0.22
C SER A 196 -5.06 -0.81 0.76
N THR A 197 -4.69 -0.88 2.02
CA THR A 197 -4.48 -2.16 2.73
C THR A 197 -5.76 -2.99 2.90
N THR A 198 -6.93 -2.37 2.71
CA THR A 198 -8.26 -3.02 2.84
C THR A 198 -8.92 -3.33 1.51
N GLY A 199 -8.34 -2.91 0.39
CA GLY A 199 -8.85 -3.13 -0.97
C GLY A 199 -8.97 -1.87 -1.80
N LEU A 200 -9.78 -1.95 -2.86
CA LEU A 200 -10.07 -0.84 -3.75
C LEU A 200 -11.09 0.12 -3.15
N LEU A 201 -10.86 1.39 -3.40
CA LEU A 201 -11.82 2.46 -3.12
C LEU A 201 -11.82 3.48 -4.26
N ALA A 202 -12.96 4.10 -4.54
CA ALA A 202 -13.07 5.17 -5.52
C ALA A 202 -13.40 6.49 -4.82
N ARG A 203 -12.67 7.54 -5.19
CA ARG A 203 -12.91 8.90 -4.68
C ARG A 203 -13.20 9.84 -5.84
N PRO A 204 -14.25 10.66 -5.78
CA PRO A 204 -14.49 11.68 -6.77
C PRO A 204 -13.36 12.72 -6.72
N VAL A 205 -12.83 13.05 -7.89
CA VAL A 205 -11.91 14.17 -8.04
C VAL A 205 -12.76 15.43 -8.15
N THR A 206 -12.90 16.12 -7.02
CA THR A 206 -13.53 17.44 -7.05
C THR A 206 -12.54 18.39 -7.74
N SER A 207 -12.86 18.82 -8.96
CA SER A 207 -12.17 19.97 -9.56
C SER A 207 -12.40 21.13 -8.60
N ARG A 208 -11.37 21.54 -7.84
CA ARG A 208 -11.39 22.85 -7.21
C ARG A 208 -11.54 23.83 -8.38
N SER A 209 -12.72 24.37 -8.54
CA SER A 209 -12.89 25.60 -9.29
C SER A 209 -12.02 26.64 -8.57
N THR A 210 -10.88 26.96 -9.15
CA THR A 210 -10.11 28.15 -8.78
C THR A 210 -11.05 29.35 -9.02
N PRO A 211 -11.25 30.20 -8.02
CA PRO A 211 -12.01 31.43 -8.19
C PRO A 211 -11.34 32.37 -9.18
#